data_1aa3f5ea4d65518b59a2e66f29aa9fc1
#
_entry.id   1aa3f5ea4d65518b59a2e66f29aa9fc1
#
_cell.length_a   1.000
_cell.length_b   1.000
_cell.length_c   1.000
_cell.angle_alpha   90.00
_cell.angle_beta   90.00
_cell.angle_gamma   90.00
#
_symmetry.space_group_name_H-M   'P 1'
#
loop_
_entity.id
_entity.type
_entity.pdbx_description
1 polymer ?
#
loop_
_entity_poly.entity_id
_entity_poly.type
_entity_poly.pdbx_seq_one_letter_code
_entity_poly.pdbx_strand_id
1 'polypeptide(L)'
;MGFVEVKTRRWKRIEYDRLIETGFFQPGDPVELIGGQLIVAEPQGSNHFTAIQAVEEALRAAFGAGWQVRGQGPVALDEESEPEPDVAVVPGSFRDYAAAHPSRPVLVVEVSESSLALD
;
A
#
# COMPACT_ATOMS: atom_id res chain seq x y z
N MET A 1 -35.50 -1.27 -23.98
CA MET A 1 -34.12 -0.97 -23.98
C MET A 1 -33.40 -1.56 -22.77
N GLY A 2 -32.35 -2.30 -22.99
CA GLY A 2 -31.58 -2.89 -21.90
C GLY A 2 -30.33 -2.10 -21.57
N PHE A 3 -29.86 -2.30 -20.37
CA PHE A 3 -28.56 -1.78 -19.96
C PHE A 3 -27.50 -2.83 -20.26
N VAL A 4 -26.35 -2.38 -20.72
CA VAL A 4 -25.19 -3.26 -20.85
C VAL A 4 -24.53 -3.35 -19.48
N GLU A 5 -24.51 -4.55 -18.93
CA GLU A 5 -23.80 -4.78 -17.69
C GLU A 5 -22.32 -4.94 -17.98
N VAL A 6 -21.51 -4.08 -17.40
CA VAL A 6 -20.07 -4.16 -17.53
C VAL A 6 -19.51 -4.94 -16.33
N LYS A 7 -18.82 -6.01 -16.65
CA LYS A 7 -18.15 -6.81 -15.63
C LYS A 7 -16.66 -6.57 -15.74
N THR A 8 -16.06 -6.20 -14.62
CA THR A 8 -14.61 -6.03 -14.54
C THR A 8 -13.97 -7.32 -14.08
N ARG A 9 -12.78 -7.59 -14.54
CA ARG A 9 -12.02 -8.72 -14.04
C ARG A 9 -11.47 -8.39 -12.66
N ARG A 10 -11.63 -9.33 -11.74
CA ARG A 10 -11.01 -9.20 -10.42
C ARG A 10 -9.69 -9.97 -10.45
N TRP A 11 -8.63 -9.28 -10.08
CA TRP A 11 -7.30 -9.85 -10.05
C TRP A 11 -7.03 -10.46 -8.69
N LYS A 12 -6.29 -11.55 -8.68
CA LYS A 12 -5.81 -12.15 -7.44
C LYS A 12 -4.39 -11.69 -7.17
N ARG A 13 -4.01 -11.67 -5.91
CA ARG A 13 -2.67 -11.26 -5.50
C ARG A 13 -1.59 -12.08 -6.19
N ILE A 14 -1.80 -13.38 -6.36
CA ILE A 14 -0.83 -14.23 -7.04
C ILE A 14 -0.63 -13.82 -8.50
N GLU A 15 -1.69 -13.37 -9.16
CA GLU A 15 -1.61 -12.88 -10.54
C GLU A 15 -0.88 -11.54 -10.58
N TYR A 16 -1.20 -10.66 -9.65
CA TYR A 16 -0.56 -9.34 -9.53
C TYR A 16 0.95 -9.49 -9.28
N ASP A 17 1.34 -10.38 -8.38
CA ASP A 17 2.75 -10.64 -8.10
C ASP A 17 3.49 -11.16 -9.34
N ARG A 18 2.82 -11.97 -10.17
CA ARG A 18 3.38 -12.42 -11.45
C ARG A 18 3.58 -11.28 -12.43
N LEU A 19 2.65 -10.34 -12.48
CA LEU A 19 2.80 -9.16 -13.34
C LEU A 19 4.02 -8.35 -12.94
N ILE A 20 4.26 -8.22 -11.63
CA ILE A 20 5.44 -7.53 -11.12
C ILE A 20 6.71 -8.30 -11.49
N GLU A 21 6.74 -9.60 -11.24
CA GLU A 21 7.90 -10.45 -11.50
C GLU A 21 8.29 -10.50 -12.96
N THR A 22 7.31 -10.46 -13.85
CA THR A 22 7.56 -10.51 -15.30
C THR A 22 7.94 -9.16 -15.89
N GLY A 23 7.96 -8.11 -15.07
CA GLY A 23 8.33 -6.77 -15.54
C GLY A 23 7.22 -6.07 -16.31
N PHE A 24 5.98 -6.50 -16.15
CA PHE A 24 4.84 -5.84 -16.79
C PHE A 24 4.72 -4.38 -16.38
N PHE A 25 4.97 -4.11 -15.10
CA PHE A 25 5.05 -2.74 -14.61
C PHE A 25 6.49 -2.28 -14.64
N GLN A 26 6.68 -1.01 -14.93
CA GLN A 26 8.00 -0.39 -14.87
C GLN A 26 8.39 -0.15 -13.41
N PRO A 27 9.69 -0.17 -13.08
CA PRO A 27 10.11 0.19 -11.73
C PRO A 27 9.59 1.57 -11.36
N GLY A 28 8.96 1.65 -10.20
CA GLY A 28 8.40 2.91 -9.72
C GLY A 28 6.98 3.21 -10.20
N ASP A 29 6.38 2.34 -10.99
CA ASP A 29 4.97 2.51 -11.37
C ASP A 29 4.10 2.50 -10.10
N PRO A 30 3.27 3.53 -9.89
CA PRO A 30 2.49 3.66 -8.66
C PRO A 30 1.19 2.84 -8.73
N VAL A 31 1.31 1.52 -8.77
CA VAL A 31 0.17 0.62 -8.89
C VAL A 31 0.05 -0.24 -7.65
N GLU A 32 -1.18 -0.43 -7.18
CA GLU A 32 -1.46 -1.33 -6.08
C GLU A 32 -2.73 -2.13 -6.35
N LEU A 33 -2.86 -3.26 -5.68
CA LEU A 33 -4.03 -4.13 -5.83
C LEU A 33 -4.95 -3.95 -4.62
N ILE A 34 -6.19 -3.54 -4.88
CA ILE A 34 -7.17 -3.34 -3.81
C ILE A 34 -8.50 -3.98 -4.23
N GLY A 35 -8.94 -4.98 -3.47
CA GLY A 35 -10.21 -5.64 -3.74
C GLY A 35 -10.32 -6.20 -5.14
N GLY A 36 -9.24 -6.72 -5.69
CA GLY A 36 -9.18 -7.28 -7.03
C GLY A 36 -9.01 -6.26 -8.14
N GLN A 37 -8.88 -4.97 -7.81
CA GLN A 37 -8.71 -3.91 -8.80
C GLN A 37 -7.29 -3.37 -8.78
N LEU A 38 -6.75 -3.09 -9.96
CA LEU A 38 -5.46 -2.43 -10.10
C LEU A 38 -5.68 -0.92 -10.03
N ILE A 39 -5.16 -0.31 -8.99
CA ILE A 39 -5.35 1.12 -8.72
C ILE A 39 -4.05 1.85 -9.00
N VAL A 40 -4.15 2.99 -9.66
CA VAL A 40 -3.00 3.85 -9.93
C VAL A 40 -3.03 5.00 -8.93
N ALA A 41 -1.95 5.12 -8.16
CA ALA A 41 -1.83 6.20 -7.18
C ALA A 41 -1.44 7.51 -7.85
N GLU A 42 -1.90 8.61 -7.26
CA GLU A 42 -1.52 9.94 -7.73
C GLU A 42 -0.12 10.31 -7.22
N PRO A 43 0.63 11.11 -7.96
CA PRO A 43 1.92 11.61 -7.48
C PRO A 43 1.73 12.43 -6.21
N GLN A 44 2.68 12.32 -5.29
CA GLN A 44 2.62 13.00 -4.01
C GLN A 44 3.49 14.26 -4.01
N GLY A 45 3.00 15.32 -3.37
CA GLY A 45 3.78 16.53 -3.18
C GLY A 45 4.69 16.45 -1.96
N SER A 46 5.56 17.44 -1.80
CA SER A 46 6.51 17.54 -0.69
C SER A 46 5.86 17.55 0.68
N ASN A 47 4.75 18.27 0.82
CA ASN A 47 4.04 18.35 2.10
C ASN A 47 3.49 16.99 2.53
N HIS A 48 2.93 16.26 1.57
CA HIS A 48 2.39 14.94 1.82
C HIS A 48 3.51 13.98 2.25
N PHE A 49 4.62 13.99 1.54
CA PHE A 49 5.76 13.15 1.85
C PHE A 49 6.33 13.47 3.24
N THR A 50 6.44 14.75 3.57
CA THR A 50 6.92 15.19 4.89
C THR A 50 5.98 14.72 6.00
N ALA A 51 4.67 14.80 5.77
CA ALA A 51 3.68 14.33 6.74
C ALA A 51 3.81 12.82 6.98
N ILE A 52 4.05 12.04 5.93
CA ILE A 52 4.28 10.60 6.05
C ILE A 52 5.50 10.32 6.92
N GLN A 53 6.60 11.05 6.68
CA GLN A 53 7.82 10.89 7.47
C GLN A 53 7.60 11.25 8.94
N ALA A 54 6.82 12.29 9.21
CA ALA A 54 6.49 12.68 10.59
C ALA A 54 5.69 11.59 11.30
N VAL A 55 4.74 10.98 10.58
CA VAL A 55 3.96 9.86 11.13
C VAL A 55 4.86 8.65 11.40
N GLU A 56 5.76 8.33 10.48
CA GLU A 56 6.71 7.22 10.67
C GLU A 56 7.55 7.43 11.93
N GLU A 57 8.07 8.63 12.11
CA GLU A 57 8.91 8.95 13.27
C GLU A 57 8.12 8.82 14.56
N ALA A 58 6.91 9.37 14.59
CA ALA A 58 6.05 9.30 15.76
C ALA A 58 5.70 7.85 16.14
N LEU A 59 5.42 7.02 15.12
CA LEU A 59 5.06 5.63 15.35
C LEU A 59 6.25 4.79 15.80
N ARG A 60 7.44 5.08 15.30
CA ARG A 60 8.66 4.40 15.77
C ARG A 60 8.88 4.67 17.25
N ALA A 61 8.69 5.91 17.66
CA ALA A 61 8.81 6.28 19.07
C ALA A 61 7.75 5.60 19.94
N ALA A 62 6.52 5.53 19.45
CA ALA A 62 5.40 4.97 20.21
C ALA A 62 5.46 3.45 20.34
N PHE A 63 5.80 2.74 19.27
CA PHE A 63 5.82 1.27 19.29
C PHE A 63 7.12 0.71 19.84
N GLY A 64 8.24 1.30 19.49
CA GLY A 64 9.54 0.85 19.99
C GLY A 64 10.04 -0.45 19.38
N ALA A 65 10.91 -1.15 20.13
CA ALA A 65 11.53 -2.39 19.66
C ALA A 65 10.49 -3.50 19.47
N GLY A 66 10.74 -4.38 18.52
CA GLY A 66 9.84 -5.49 18.22
C GLY A 66 8.77 -5.15 17.19
N TRP A 67 8.75 -3.92 16.72
CA TRP A 67 7.80 -3.46 15.71
C TRP A 67 8.53 -2.78 14.57
N GLN A 68 8.07 -3.03 13.36
CA GLN A 68 8.60 -2.40 12.16
C GLN A 68 7.59 -1.38 11.63
N VAL A 69 8.03 -0.14 11.47
CA VAL A 69 7.24 0.91 10.82
C VAL A 69 7.66 0.97 9.36
N ARG A 70 6.72 0.72 8.46
CA ARG A 70 6.97 0.67 7.02
C ARG A 70 6.35 1.88 6.35
N GLY A 71 7.16 2.59 5.56
CA GLY A 71 6.66 3.70 4.75
C GLY A 71 6.41 3.25 3.34
N GLN A 72 5.18 3.41 2.86
CA GLN A 72 4.82 3.22 1.45
C GLN A 72 5.24 1.86 0.86
N GLY A 73 5.16 0.82 1.67
CA GLY A 73 5.49 -0.54 1.24
C GLY A 73 4.26 -1.41 1.12
N PRO A 74 4.32 -2.46 0.28
CA PRO A 74 3.19 -3.36 0.10
C PRO A 74 2.85 -4.15 1.36
N VAL A 75 1.56 -4.42 1.54
CA VAL A 75 1.04 -5.30 2.58
C VAL A 75 0.14 -6.34 1.90
N ALA A 76 0.47 -7.61 2.08
CA ALA A 76 -0.30 -8.71 1.48
C ALA A 76 -1.49 -9.03 2.37
N LEU A 77 -2.58 -8.28 2.25
CA LEU A 77 -3.73 -8.40 3.15
C LEU A 77 -4.54 -9.67 2.94
N ASP A 78 -4.86 -9.99 1.69
CA ASP A 78 -5.64 -11.16 1.36
C ASP A 78 -5.39 -11.56 -0.10
N GLU A 79 -6.20 -12.48 -0.61
CA GLU A 79 -6.01 -13.01 -1.96
C GLU A 79 -6.23 -11.98 -3.07
N GLU A 80 -6.94 -10.91 -2.77
CA GLU A 80 -7.30 -9.89 -3.76
C GLU A 80 -6.79 -8.50 -3.40
N SER A 81 -5.93 -8.37 -2.38
CA SER A 81 -5.47 -7.05 -1.96
C SER A 81 -4.01 -7.04 -1.53
N GLU A 82 -3.27 -6.16 -2.17
CA GLU A 82 -1.87 -5.87 -1.82
C GLU A 82 -1.68 -4.36 -1.92
N PRO A 83 -2.28 -3.60 -0.99
CA PRO A 83 -2.16 -2.14 -0.99
C PRO A 83 -0.77 -1.71 -0.55
N GLU A 84 -0.44 -0.47 -0.86
CA GLU A 84 0.78 0.18 -0.38
C GLU A 84 0.38 1.37 0.48
N PRO A 85 -0.01 1.13 1.74
CA PRO A 85 -0.42 2.22 2.61
C PRO A 85 0.72 3.20 2.87
N ASP A 86 0.38 4.43 3.18
CA ASP A 86 1.39 5.45 3.46
C ASP A 86 2.29 5.03 4.60
N VAL A 87 1.72 4.46 5.66
CA VAL A 87 2.49 3.89 6.76
C VAL A 87 1.77 2.65 7.29
N ALA A 88 2.54 1.63 7.62
CA ALA A 88 2.01 0.44 8.28
C ALA A 88 2.95 0.03 9.42
N VAL A 89 2.38 -0.46 10.51
CA VAL A 89 3.15 -1.02 11.62
C VAL A 89 2.91 -2.52 11.65
N VAL A 90 3.99 -3.28 11.61
CA VAL A 90 3.95 -4.74 11.58
C VAL A 90 4.87 -5.30 12.66
N PRO A 91 4.62 -6.54 13.15
CA PRO A 91 5.51 -7.14 14.13
C PRO A 91 6.89 -7.44 13.56
N GLY A 92 7.90 -7.45 14.40
CA GLY A 92 9.24 -7.90 14.06
C GLY A 92 10.14 -6.82 13.50
N SER A 93 11.04 -7.22 12.61
CA SER A 93 11.99 -6.32 11.98
C SER A 93 11.87 -6.41 10.45
N PHE A 94 12.51 -5.47 9.75
CA PHE A 94 12.43 -5.45 8.28
C PHE A 94 12.96 -6.74 7.65
N ARG A 95 13.91 -7.41 8.29
CA ARG A 95 14.51 -8.65 7.76
C ARG A 95 13.52 -9.82 7.73
N ASP A 96 12.51 -9.78 8.60
CA ASP A 96 11.49 -10.83 8.65
C ASP A 96 10.65 -10.86 7.37
N TYR A 97 10.66 -9.80 6.60
CA TYR A 97 9.86 -9.65 5.40
C TYR A 97 10.68 -9.68 4.11
N ALA A 98 11.86 -10.27 4.17
CA ALA A 98 12.74 -10.37 3.01
C ALA A 98 12.16 -11.28 1.91
N ALA A 99 11.46 -12.34 2.30
CA ALA A 99 10.92 -13.32 1.35
C ALA A 99 9.47 -13.06 0.97
N ALA A 100 8.72 -12.33 1.79
CA ALA A 100 7.31 -12.07 1.54
C ALA A 100 6.88 -10.79 2.25
N HIS A 101 5.91 -10.09 1.68
CA HIS A 101 5.35 -8.91 2.31
C HIS A 101 4.55 -9.27 3.56
N PRO A 102 4.49 -8.38 4.57
CA PRO A 102 3.70 -8.64 5.75
C PRO A 102 2.21 -8.75 5.44
N SER A 103 1.53 -9.61 6.17
CA SER A 103 0.10 -9.86 5.97
C SER A 103 -0.77 -9.46 7.17
N ARG A 104 -0.15 -9.09 8.29
CA ARG A 104 -0.89 -8.79 9.52
C ARG A 104 -0.43 -7.50 10.17
N PRO A 105 -0.69 -6.36 9.53
CA PRO A 105 -0.37 -5.09 10.17
C PRO A 105 -1.28 -4.88 11.37
N VAL A 106 -0.74 -4.26 12.43
CA VAL A 106 -1.54 -3.87 13.59
C VAL A 106 -2.11 -2.47 13.42
N LEU A 107 -1.52 -1.68 12.52
CA LEU A 107 -1.96 -0.32 12.24
C LEU A 107 -1.60 0.02 10.80
N VAL A 108 -2.53 0.67 10.12
CA VAL A 108 -2.34 1.20 8.77
C VAL A 108 -2.77 2.67 8.80
N VAL A 109 -1.94 3.53 8.22
CA VAL A 109 -2.20 4.97 8.17
C VAL A 109 -2.18 5.44 6.73
N GLU A 110 -3.22 6.19 6.37
CA GLU A 110 -3.29 6.91 5.11
C GLU A 110 -3.28 8.41 5.43
N VAL A 111 -2.43 9.15 4.73
CA VAL A 111 -2.31 10.60 4.93
C VAL A 111 -3.08 11.31 3.83
N SER A 112 -4.10 12.06 4.22
CA SER A 112 -4.93 12.78 3.26
C SER A 112 -4.28 14.08 2.80
N GLU A 113 -4.53 14.44 1.55
CA GLU A 113 -4.13 15.74 1.03
C GLU A 113 -5.03 16.83 1.60
N SER A 114 -4.41 17.89 2.10
CA SER A 114 -5.16 19.02 2.67
C SER A 114 -5.97 19.76 1.62
N SER A 115 -5.59 19.67 0.35
CA SER A 115 -6.32 20.30 -0.74
C SER A 115 -7.78 19.83 -0.84
N LEU A 116 -8.09 18.66 -0.30
CA LEU A 116 -9.46 18.17 -0.28
C LEU A 116 -10.39 19.05 0.54
N ALA A 117 -9.86 19.80 1.47
CA ALA A 117 -10.65 20.67 2.33
C ALA A 117 -11.12 21.94 1.63
N LEU A 118 -10.67 22.18 0.43
CA LEU A 118 -10.99 23.39 -0.32
C LEU A 118 -12.33 23.32 -1.05
N ASP A 119 -12.92 22.20 -1.12
CA ASP A 119 -14.18 22.01 -1.86
C ASP A 119 -15.42 22.51 -1.13
#